data_6658f04ba7dc0d4d79c7bdac69e78f9a
#
_entry.id   6658f04ba7dc0d4d79c7bdac69e78f9a
#
_cell.length_a   1.000
_cell.length_b   1.000
_cell.length_c   1.000
_cell.angle_alpha   90.00
_cell.angle_beta   90.00
_cell.angle_gamma   90.00
#
_symmetry.space_group_name_H-M   'P 1'
#
loop_
_entity.id
_entity.type
_entity.pdbx_description
1 polymer ?
#
loop_
_entity_poly.entity_id
_entity_poly.type
_entity_poly.pdbx_seq_one_letter_code
_entity_poly.pdbx_strand_id
1 'polypeptide(L)'
;MTEIARQEVELAMRKMKLGKATGPDNLPAEAWKVLGEEGIDILWKLMNKILECEVIPDKWRESTLIPIYKEKGDIQSCGNYRGIKLTSHTLKLLERILDGRLRQEVQIGRQQLGFMKGLGTVDGIFSLRQMMEKYREKQKTLHMVFIDLEKAYDRVPREEVWRGLRERGVQEKYVRVIKECYRKVTTRVRSTVGTTDEFKVGVGLHQGSALSPLLFNIVFDVITESVREEPPWCIIYADDVVLVAESRVGVERKLEEWRNALESRGMKISRTKTEYFTTDLNENQDETVRLDGEELKRARNFKYLGSVVDDTADIEREVNYRIQCGWNNWRKVSGVICDRRVPVRLKGKVHRAVVRPAMTYGLEAAPMKRKEENKMDVAEMKMLRWSVGVTRRDRIRNKYIRGTVKVGEVSKKIQESRMRWYGHLRRREGEEHVGREAMEMEVEGSRGRGRPKTRWKDCIRNDLREKNIDEGAVYNRSEWRRLIRNGDPE
;
A
#
# COMPACT_ATOMS: atom_id res chain seq x y z
N MET A 1 11.14 5.91 -31.72
CA MET A 1 10.14 5.08 -31.00
C MET A 1 9.94 3.80 -31.79
N THR A 2 10.22 2.66 -31.19
CA THR A 2 10.02 1.36 -31.83
C THR A 2 8.54 1.00 -31.86
N GLU A 3 8.08 0.28 -32.90
CA GLU A 3 6.75 -0.30 -32.94
C GLU A 3 6.47 -1.16 -31.72
N ILE A 4 5.20 -1.28 -31.36
CA ILE A 4 4.78 -2.22 -30.31
C ILE A 4 5.01 -3.63 -30.85
N ALA A 5 5.80 -4.41 -30.12
CA ALA A 5 6.00 -5.81 -30.46
C ALA A 5 4.74 -6.63 -30.12
N ARG A 6 4.45 -7.64 -30.92
CA ARG A 6 3.31 -8.55 -30.67
C ARG A 6 3.36 -9.18 -29.27
N GLN A 7 4.57 -9.49 -28.79
CA GLN A 7 4.81 -10.03 -27.45
C GLN A 7 4.39 -9.09 -26.31
N GLU A 8 4.51 -7.75 -26.50
CA GLU A 8 4.07 -6.76 -25.50
C GLU A 8 2.55 -6.79 -25.36
N VAL A 9 1.82 -6.91 -26.48
CA VAL A 9 0.35 -7.05 -26.47
C VAL A 9 -0.06 -8.33 -25.75
N GLU A 10 0.59 -9.44 -26.07
CA GLU A 10 0.33 -10.73 -25.43
C GLU A 10 0.57 -10.69 -23.92
N LEU A 11 1.70 -10.13 -23.46
CA LEU A 11 2.02 -9.97 -22.05
C LEU A 11 1.03 -9.06 -21.32
N ALA A 12 0.63 -7.96 -21.96
CA ALA A 12 -0.36 -7.05 -21.40
C ALA A 12 -1.74 -7.73 -21.27
N MET A 13 -2.14 -8.50 -22.28
CA MET A 13 -3.40 -9.25 -22.28
C MET A 13 -3.42 -10.38 -21.24
N ARG A 14 -2.32 -11.11 -21.06
CA ARG A 14 -2.18 -12.13 -20.00
C ARG A 14 -2.36 -11.54 -18.60
N LYS A 15 -1.89 -10.30 -18.36
CA LYS A 15 -2.05 -9.60 -17.08
C LYS A 15 -3.47 -9.08 -16.82
N MET A 16 -4.35 -9.05 -17.81
CA MET A 16 -5.73 -8.63 -17.60
C MET A 16 -6.51 -9.69 -16.82
N LYS A 17 -7.16 -9.25 -15.73
CA LYS A 17 -7.96 -10.12 -14.86
C LYS A 17 -9.35 -10.32 -15.47
N LEU A 18 -9.86 -11.55 -15.40
CA LEU A 18 -11.22 -11.93 -15.79
C LEU A 18 -12.25 -11.48 -14.74
N GLY A 19 -13.53 -11.43 -15.11
CA GLY A 19 -14.63 -11.09 -14.20
C GLY A 19 -14.61 -9.65 -13.70
N LYS A 20 -14.07 -8.71 -14.49
CA LYS A 20 -14.03 -7.28 -14.15
C LYS A 20 -15.15 -6.52 -14.89
N ALA A 21 -15.69 -5.51 -14.19
CA ALA A 21 -16.70 -4.63 -14.81
C ALA A 21 -16.14 -3.96 -16.06
N THR A 22 -16.96 -3.95 -17.12
CA THR A 22 -16.65 -3.36 -18.43
C THR A 22 -16.74 -1.83 -18.38
N GLY A 23 -16.08 -1.19 -19.34
CA GLY A 23 -16.28 0.22 -19.65
C GLY A 23 -17.58 0.48 -20.43
N PRO A 24 -17.79 1.74 -20.91
CA PRO A 24 -18.97 2.12 -21.69
C PRO A 24 -19.13 1.35 -23.01
N ASP A 25 -18.03 0.81 -23.55
CA ASP A 25 -18.01 -0.03 -24.76
C ASP A 25 -18.57 -1.45 -24.56
N ASN A 26 -18.82 -1.85 -23.31
CA ASN A 26 -19.28 -3.17 -22.91
C ASN A 26 -18.42 -4.36 -23.40
N LEU A 27 -17.16 -4.10 -23.79
CA LEU A 27 -16.21 -5.12 -24.21
C LEU A 27 -15.47 -5.71 -22.99
N PRO A 28 -15.76 -6.95 -22.59
CA PRO A 28 -15.03 -7.58 -21.49
C PRO A 28 -13.63 -8.05 -21.96
N ALA A 29 -12.69 -8.14 -21.02
CA ALA A 29 -11.35 -8.64 -21.31
C ALA A 29 -11.36 -10.09 -21.85
N GLU A 30 -12.37 -10.85 -21.46
CA GLU A 30 -12.63 -12.22 -21.90
C GLU A 30 -12.81 -12.31 -23.43
N ALA A 31 -13.47 -11.35 -24.04
CA ALA A 31 -13.70 -11.33 -25.49
C ALA A 31 -12.37 -11.40 -26.25
N TRP A 32 -11.40 -10.57 -25.88
CA TRP A 32 -10.07 -10.58 -26.49
C TRP A 32 -9.31 -11.88 -26.20
N LYS A 33 -9.45 -12.46 -25.01
CA LYS A 33 -8.78 -13.71 -24.66
C LYS A 33 -9.34 -14.94 -25.39
N VAL A 34 -10.63 -14.94 -25.68
CA VAL A 34 -11.29 -16.05 -26.43
C VAL A 34 -10.85 -16.05 -27.89
N LEU A 35 -10.61 -14.87 -28.48
CA LEU A 35 -10.09 -14.75 -29.86
C LEU A 35 -8.65 -15.26 -30.03
N GLY A 36 -7.93 -15.52 -28.94
CA GLY A 36 -6.57 -16.09 -29.00
C GLY A 36 -5.60 -15.29 -29.88
N GLU A 37 -4.94 -15.96 -30.79
CA GLU A 37 -3.93 -15.36 -31.69
C GLU A 37 -4.53 -14.28 -32.61
N GLU A 38 -5.72 -14.48 -33.13
CA GLU A 38 -6.42 -13.49 -33.97
C GLU A 38 -6.71 -12.21 -33.20
N GLY A 39 -7.15 -12.35 -31.93
CA GLY A 39 -7.36 -11.20 -31.04
C GLY A 39 -6.07 -10.41 -30.77
N ILE A 40 -4.94 -11.12 -30.61
CA ILE A 40 -3.62 -10.50 -30.44
C ILE A 40 -3.23 -9.73 -31.69
N ASP A 41 -3.42 -10.30 -32.88
CA ASP A 41 -3.05 -9.65 -34.14
C ASP A 41 -3.90 -8.39 -34.43
N ILE A 42 -5.19 -8.44 -34.14
CA ILE A 42 -6.08 -7.27 -34.27
C ILE A 42 -5.63 -6.16 -33.32
N LEU A 43 -5.39 -6.50 -32.05
CA LEU A 43 -4.95 -5.54 -31.04
C LEU A 43 -3.55 -4.98 -31.37
N TRP A 44 -2.61 -5.81 -31.84
CA TRP A 44 -1.28 -5.38 -32.24
C TRP A 44 -1.32 -4.36 -33.38
N LYS A 45 -2.11 -4.61 -34.44
CA LYS A 45 -2.32 -3.68 -35.54
C LYS A 45 -2.97 -2.38 -35.05
N LEU A 46 -3.99 -2.48 -34.20
CA LEU A 46 -4.68 -1.32 -33.63
C LEU A 46 -3.74 -0.43 -32.80
N MET A 47 -2.95 -1.06 -31.90
CA MET A 47 -2.02 -0.33 -31.02
C MET A 47 -0.93 0.38 -31.82
N ASN A 48 -0.38 -0.26 -32.86
CA ASN A 48 0.61 0.37 -33.72
C ASN A 48 -0.02 1.49 -34.57
N LYS A 49 -1.25 1.32 -35.05
CA LYS A 49 -1.97 2.40 -35.76
C LYS A 49 -2.22 3.61 -34.87
N ILE A 50 -2.57 3.40 -33.60
CA ILE A 50 -2.71 4.48 -32.61
C ILE A 50 -1.36 5.19 -32.40
N LEU A 51 -0.28 4.45 -32.29
CA LEU A 51 1.05 5.06 -32.18
C LEU A 51 1.48 5.84 -33.44
N GLU A 52 1.11 5.36 -34.60
CA GLU A 52 1.43 6.03 -35.88
C GLU A 52 0.65 7.33 -36.03
N CYS A 53 -0.68 7.28 -35.84
CA CYS A 53 -1.58 8.42 -36.02
C CYS A 53 -1.66 9.34 -34.80
N GLU A 54 -1.20 8.89 -33.62
CA GLU A 54 -1.33 9.59 -32.33
C GLU A 54 -2.78 9.94 -31.95
N VAL A 55 -3.73 9.14 -32.43
CA VAL A 55 -5.18 9.33 -32.18
C VAL A 55 -5.77 8.05 -31.62
N ILE A 56 -6.56 8.16 -30.53
CA ILE A 56 -7.32 7.06 -29.97
C ILE A 56 -8.78 7.07 -30.45
N PRO A 57 -9.48 5.92 -30.45
CA PRO A 57 -10.92 5.88 -30.74
C PRO A 57 -11.72 6.75 -29.77
N ASP A 58 -12.71 7.50 -30.28
CA ASP A 58 -13.49 8.44 -29.46
C ASP A 58 -14.24 7.77 -28.30
N LYS A 59 -14.75 6.56 -28.50
CA LYS A 59 -15.40 5.76 -27.43
C LYS A 59 -14.48 5.44 -26.24
N TRP A 60 -13.18 5.52 -26.39
CA TRP A 60 -12.24 5.31 -25.28
C TRP A 60 -12.13 6.53 -24.36
N ARG A 61 -12.62 7.69 -24.78
CA ARG A 61 -12.68 8.93 -23.99
C ARG A 61 -13.83 8.94 -23.00
N GLU A 62 -14.80 8.04 -23.20
CA GLU A 62 -15.94 7.89 -22.31
C GLU A 62 -15.58 7.02 -21.10
N SER A 63 -16.15 7.34 -19.96
CA SER A 63 -15.99 6.52 -18.75
C SER A 63 -17.26 6.53 -17.90
N THR A 64 -17.43 5.46 -17.10
CA THR A 64 -18.47 5.39 -16.08
C THR A 64 -17.81 5.44 -14.70
N LEU A 65 -18.19 6.40 -13.88
CA LEU A 65 -17.73 6.54 -12.52
C LEU A 65 -18.69 5.81 -11.57
N ILE A 66 -18.13 4.88 -10.79
CA ILE A 66 -18.86 4.16 -9.74
C ILE A 66 -18.44 4.71 -8.39
N PRO A 67 -19.34 5.33 -7.61
CA PRO A 67 -19.05 5.80 -6.27
C PRO A 67 -19.02 4.63 -5.30
N ILE A 68 -17.86 4.40 -4.65
CA ILE A 68 -17.71 3.38 -3.60
C ILE A 68 -17.58 4.08 -2.25
N TYR A 69 -18.50 3.77 -1.33
CA TYR A 69 -18.47 4.31 0.02
C TYR A 69 -17.21 3.86 0.79
N LYS A 70 -16.56 4.78 1.48
CA LYS A 70 -15.32 4.54 2.24
C LYS A 70 -15.53 3.81 3.58
N GLU A 71 -16.78 3.40 3.87
CA GLU A 71 -17.18 2.82 5.18
C GLU A 71 -16.83 3.76 6.36
N LYS A 72 -16.81 5.08 6.14
CA LYS A 72 -16.46 6.10 7.13
C LYS A 72 -17.23 7.40 6.89
N GLY A 73 -17.75 7.99 7.96
CA GLY A 73 -18.50 9.25 7.90
C GLY A 73 -19.94 9.09 7.44
N ASP A 74 -20.62 10.21 7.16
CA ASP A 74 -22.00 10.22 6.72
C ASP A 74 -22.14 9.67 5.29
N ILE A 75 -23.05 8.73 5.08
CA ILE A 75 -23.34 8.10 3.79
C ILE A 75 -23.95 9.10 2.78
N GLN A 76 -24.55 10.18 3.25
CA GLN A 76 -25.11 11.21 2.38
C GLN A 76 -24.06 12.20 1.87
N SER A 77 -22.88 12.22 2.46
CA SER A 77 -21.78 13.10 2.06
C SER A 77 -20.97 12.52 0.90
N CYS A 78 -20.95 13.20 -0.25
CA CYS A 78 -20.16 12.81 -1.43
C CYS A 78 -18.64 12.70 -1.13
N GLY A 79 -18.12 13.44 -0.14
CA GLY A 79 -16.72 13.39 0.29
C GLY A 79 -16.30 12.02 0.85
N ASN A 80 -17.28 11.21 1.28
CA ASN A 80 -17.07 9.89 1.86
C ASN A 80 -17.10 8.76 0.82
N TYR A 81 -17.09 9.11 -0.46
CA TYR A 81 -17.02 8.15 -1.57
C TYR A 81 -15.70 8.26 -2.33
N ARG A 82 -15.25 7.14 -2.88
CA ARG A 82 -14.21 7.08 -3.91
C ARG A 82 -14.86 6.82 -5.25
N GLY A 83 -14.52 7.65 -6.25
CA GLY A 83 -14.97 7.42 -7.62
C GLY A 83 -14.02 6.49 -8.35
N ILE A 84 -14.47 5.30 -8.71
CA ILE A 84 -13.69 4.40 -9.58
C ILE A 84 -14.20 4.57 -11.00
N LYS A 85 -13.29 4.95 -11.92
CA LYS A 85 -13.62 5.08 -13.35
C LYS A 85 -13.51 3.72 -14.03
N LEU A 86 -14.60 3.32 -14.66
CA LEU A 86 -14.63 2.19 -15.58
C LEU A 86 -14.39 2.73 -17.00
N THR A 87 -13.22 2.44 -17.53
CA THR A 87 -12.78 2.76 -18.90
C THR A 87 -12.75 1.49 -19.74
N SER A 88 -12.69 1.61 -21.08
CA SER A 88 -12.53 0.48 -21.99
C SER A 88 -11.38 -0.44 -21.56
N HIS A 89 -11.59 -1.74 -21.62
CA HIS A 89 -10.53 -2.73 -21.38
C HIS A 89 -9.45 -2.69 -22.47
N THR A 90 -9.83 -2.29 -23.69
CA THR A 90 -8.87 -2.14 -24.79
C THR A 90 -7.95 -0.93 -24.56
N LEU A 91 -8.50 0.19 -24.05
CA LEU A 91 -7.67 1.32 -23.58
C LEU A 91 -6.71 0.90 -22.47
N LYS A 92 -7.19 0.15 -21.47
CA LYS A 92 -6.31 -0.36 -20.39
C LYS A 92 -5.19 -1.25 -20.89
N LEU A 93 -5.38 -1.94 -22.03
CA LEU A 93 -4.32 -2.71 -22.65
C LEU A 93 -3.21 -1.79 -23.19
N LEU A 94 -3.59 -0.73 -23.94
CA LEU A 94 -2.66 0.30 -24.40
C LEU A 94 -1.91 0.95 -23.23
N GLU A 95 -2.64 1.36 -22.19
CA GLU A 95 -2.06 1.94 -20.97
C GLU A 95 -1.03 1.02 -20.31
N ARG A 96 -1.26 -0.31 -20.29
CA ARG A 96 -0.31 -1.29 -19.75
C ARG A 96 0.97 -1.41 -20.58
N ILE A 97 0.85 -1.32 -21.91
CA ILE A 97 2.01 -1.34 -22.80
C ILE A 97 2.83 -0.06 -22.57
N LEU A 98 2.16 1.09 -22.54
CA LEU A 98 2.82 2.37 -22.26
C LEU A 98 3.47 2.39 -20.86
N ASP A 99 2.77 1.94 -19.81
CA ASP A 99 3.33 1.82 -18.45
C ASP A 99 4.59 0.95 -18.45
N GLY A 100 4.54 -0.20 -19.17
CA GLY A 100 5.69 -1.11 -19.28
C GLY A 100 6.91 -0.49 -19.92
N ARG A 101 6.72 0.32 -20.98
CA ARG A 101 7.80 1.03 -21.69
C ARG A 101 8.33 2.20 -20.87
N LEU A 102 7.46 3.04 -20.36
CA LEU A 102 7.85 4.21 -19.56
C LEU A 102 8.62 3.83 -18.29
N ARG A 103 8.28 2.72 -17.64
CA ARG A 103 9.02 2.22 -16.46
C ARG A 103 10.45 1.75 -16.79
N GLN A 104 10.80 1.56 -18.04
CA GLN A 104 12.18 1.25 -18.45
C GLN A 104 13.00 2.52 -18.71
N GLU A 105 12.34 3.63 -19.04
CA GLU A 105 12.96 4.89 -19.41
C GLU A 105 13.00 5.88 -18.24
N VAL A 106 11.95 5.91 -17.41
CA VAL A 106 11.79 6.90 -16.34
C VAL A 106 12.32 6.38 -15.02
N GLN A 107 13.17 7.15 -14.39
CA GLN A 107 13.63 6.95 -13.03
C GLN A 107 12.79 7.80 -12.06
N ILE A 108 12.35 7.19 -10.97
CA ILE A 108 11.61 7.82 -9.88
C ILE A 108 12.50 7.81 -8.64
N GLY A 109 12.46 8.87 -7.85
CA GLY A 109 13.26 8.99 -6.63
C GLY A 109 13.01 7.84 -5.64
N ARG A 110 14.07 7.43 -4.94
CA ARG A 110 14.09 6.30 -3.98
C ARG A 110 13.08 6.46 -2.83
N GLN A 111 12.68 7.68 -2.55
CA GLN A 111 11.71 8.01 -1.50
C GLN A 111 10.31 7.48 -1.82
N GLN A 112 9.98 7.34 -3.12
CA GLN A 112 8.68 6.84 -3.57
C GLN A 112 8.61 5.32 -3.53
N LEU A 113 7.84 4.78 -2.61
CA LEU A 113 7.62 3.34 -2.43
C LEU A 113 6.34 2.86 -3.13
N GLY A 114 5.35 3.77 -3.29
CA GLY A 114 4.05 3.46 -3.87
C GLY A 114 4.13 3.15 -5.36
N PHE A 115 3.49 2.05 -5.80
CA PHE A 115 3.44 1.62 -7.20
C PHE A 115 4.80 1.33 -7.85
N MET A 116 5.86 1.19 -7.05
CA MET A 116 7.18 0.82 -7.50
C MET A 116 7.39 -0.69 -7.49
N LYS A 117 8.15 -1.21 -8.46
CA LYS A 117 8.40 -2.64 -8.57
C LYS A 117 9.27 -3.14 -7.41
N GLY A 118 8.78 -4.16 -6.71
CA GLY A 118 9.51 -4.80 -5.61
C GLY A 118 9.42 -4.07 -4.28
N LEU A 119 8.69 -2.95 -4.20
CA LEU A 119 8.39 -2.21 -2.98
C LEU A 119 6.90 -2.31 -2.61
N GLY A 120 6.57 -2.17 -1.35
CA GLY A 120 5.21 -2.23 -0.85
C GLY A 120 5.01 -1.46 0.46
N THR A 121 3.80 -1.51 1.01
CA THR A 121 3.47 -0.81 2.26
C THR A 121 4.35 -1.24 3.44
N VAL A 122 4.79 -2.50 3.44
CA VAL A 122 5.64 -3.05 4.52
C VAL A 122 7.00 -2.37 4.57
N ASP A 123 7.55 -1.95 3.42
CA ASP A 123 8.82 -1.21 3.35
C ASP A 123 8.72 0.12 4.11
N GLY A 124 7.67 0.90 3.87
CA GLY A 124 7.45 2.17 4.57
C GLY A 124 7.17 1.96 6.07
N ILE A 125 6.29 1.01 6.41
CA ILE A 125 5.98 0.67 7.81
C ILE A 125 7.24 0.24 8.55
N PHE A 126 8.04 -0.61 7.94
CA PHE A 126 9.28 -1.13 8.53
C PHE A 126 10.30 -0.01 8.75
N SER A 127 10.55 0.81 7.72
CA SER A 127 11.52 1.90 7.80
C SER A 127 11.17 2.89 8.91
N LEU A 128 9.92 3.31 8.99
CA LEU A 128 9.44 4.20 10.05
C LEU A 128 9.60 3.56 11.44
N ARG A 129 9.21 2.29 11.60
CA ARG A 129 9.34 1.57 12.88
C ARG A 129 10.79 1.37 13.28
N GLN A 130 11.70 1.10 12.34
CA GLN A 130 13.13 0.97 12.62
C GLN A 130 13.75 2.29 13.08
N MET A 131 13.40 3.43 12.45
CA MET A 131 13.82 4.74 12.94
C MET A 131 13.37 4.96 14.38
N MET A 132 12.08 4.81 14.65
CA MET A 132 11.52 5.01 16.00
C MET A 132 12.17 4.07 17.05
N GLU A 133 12.43 2.81 16.68
CA GLU A 133 13.07 1.83 17.57
C GLU A 133 14.49 2.28 17.94
N LYS A 134 15.29 2.72 16.96
CA LYS A 134 16.68 3.11 17.14
C LYS A 134 16.82 4.43 17.91
N TYR A 135 15.99 5.43 17.59
CA TYR A 135 15.96 6.70 18.31
C TYR A 135 15.53 6.51 19.77
N ARG A 136 14.50 5.73 20.01
CA ARG A 136 14.08 5.36 21.36
C ARG A 136 15.19 4.63 22.12
N GLU A 137 15.97 3.75 21.48
CA GLU A 137 17.10 3.05 22.12
C GLU A 137 18.18 4.02 22.61
N LYS A 138 18.37 5.11 21.87
CA LYS A 138 19.33 6.17 22.18
C LYS A 138 18.76 7.33 23.01
N GLN A 139 17.51 7.21 23.46
CA GLN A 139 16.77 8.27 24.18
C GLN A 139 16.73 9.60 23.43
N LYS A 140 16.71 9.54 22.09
CA LYS A 140 16.53 10.68 21.21
C LYS A 140 15.08 10.77 20.74
N THR A 141 14.63 11.98 20.49
CA THR A 141 13.28 12.26 20.00
C THR A 141 13.25 12.32 18.48
N LEU A 142 12.08 12.03 17.92
CA LEU A 142 11.76 12.23 16.52
C LEU A 142 10.48 13.06 16.40
N HIS A 143 10.50 14.00 15.49
CA HIS A 143 9.36 14.81 15.10
C HIS A 143 8.97 14.43 13.67
N MET A 144 7.69 14.14 13.45
CA MET A 144 7.18 13.64 12.18
C MET A 144 5.92 14.39 11.78
N VAL A 145 5.77 14.60 10.49
CA VAL A 145 4.51 15.10 9.92
C VAL A 145 4.04 14.11 8.87
N PHE A 146 2.79 13.66 9.03
CA PHE A 146 2.10 12.84 8.06
C PHE A 146 1.23 13.74 7.19
N ILE A 147 1.63 13.92 5.95
CA ILE A 147 0.95 14.79 4.98
C ILE A 147 -0.13 13.98 4.25
N ASP A 148 -1.35 14.52 4.23
CA ASP A 148 -2.47 14.04 3.40
C ASP A 148 -2.77 15.10 2.33
N LEU A 149 -2.91 14.70 1.09
CA LEU A 149 -3.25 15.60 -0.02
C LEU A 149 -4.76 15.64 -0.27
N GLU A 150 -5.28 16.81 -0.63
CA GLU A 150 -6.68 16.97 -0.98
C GLU A 150 -7.01 16.33 -2.33
N LYS A 151 -7.63 15.13 -2.32
CA LYS A 151 -8.05 14.42 -3.53
C LYS A 151 -6.93 14.36 -4.59
N ALA A 152 -5.74 13.93 -4.17
CA ALA A 152 -4.51 13.98 -4.94
C ALA A 152 -4.70 13.59 -6.42
N TYR A 153 -5.23 12.39 -6.71
CA TYR A 153 -5.46 11.93 -8.08
C TYR A 153 -6.47 12.76 -8.87
N ASP A 154 -7.51 13.27 -8.22
CA ASP A 154 -8.59 14.02 -8.88
C ASP A 154 -8.20 15.47 -9.16
N ARG A 155 -7.16 15.99 -8.49
CA ARG A 155 -6.73 17.40 -8.59
C ARG A 155 -5.40 17.62 -9.32
N VAL A 156 -4.67 16.55 -9.71
CA VAL A 156 -3.42 16.71 -10.47
C VAL A 156 -3.66 17.58 -11.70
N PRO A 157 -2.97 18.72 -11.83
CA PRO A 157 -3.06 19.53 -13.05
C PRO A 157 -2.42 18.77 -14.22
N ARG A 158 -3.15 18.60 -15.31
CA ARG A 158 -2.69 17.81 -16.46
C ARG A 158 -1.45 18.40 -17.12
N GLU A 159 -1.30 19.71 -17.10
CA GLU A 159 -0.10 20.37 -17.65
C GLU A 159 1.16 19.96 -16.88
N GLU A 160 1.04 19.74 -15.55
CA GLU A 160 2.16 19.20 -14.75
C GLU A 160 2.51 17.76 -15.15
N VAL A 161 1.52 16.97 -15.60
CA VAL A 161 1.77 15.62 -16.14
C VAL A 161 2.64 15.69 -17.39
N TRP A 162 2.24 16.56 -18.34
CA TRP A 162 2.98 16.71 -19.59
C TRP A 162 4.37 17.28 -19.38
N ARG A 163 4.49 18.24 -18.46
CA ARG A 163 5.77 18.78 -18.04
C ARG A 163 6.64 17.72 -17.40
N GLY A 164 6.13 16.99 -16.40
CA GLY A 164 6.88 15.96 -15.69
C GLY A 164 7.37 14.84 -16.61
N LEU A 165 6.57 14.40 -17.58
CA LEU A 165 7.01 13.43 -18.60
C LEU A 165 8.20 13.94 -19.40
N ARG A 166 8.19 15.22 -19.83
CA ARG A 166 9.27 15.84 -20.59
C ARG A 166 10.53 16.00 -19.74
N GLU A 167 10.39 16.48 -18.49
CA GLU A 167 11.52 16.64 -17.56
C GLU A 167 12.19 15.29 -17.23
N ARG A 168 11.42 14.18 -17.25
CA ARG A 168 11.98 12.82 -17.13
C ARG A 168 12.45 12.20 -18.44
N GLY A 169 12.58 13.00 -19.50
CA GLY A 169 13.16 12.59 -20.79
C GLY A 169 12.26 11.69 -21.64
N VAL A 170 10.96 11.61 -21.34
CA VAL A 170 10.03 10.80 -22.14
C VAL A 170 9.88 11.38 -23.53
N GLN A 171 10.01 10.52 -24.56
CA GLN A 171 9.89 10.92 -25.96
C GLN A 171 8.55 11.60 -26.24
N GLU A 172 8.58 12.73 -26.97
CA GLU A 172 7.40 13.58 -27.19
C GLU A 172 6.22 12.84 -27.84
N LYS A 173 6.47 11.82 -28.62
CA LYS A 173 5.42 10.97 -29.19
C LYS A 173 4.60 10.24 -28.11
N TYR A 174 5.24 9.72 -27.05
CA TYR A 174 4.52 9.15 -25.91
C TYR A 174 3.71 10.22 -25.18
N VAL A 175 4.29 11.40 -24.98
CA VAL A 175 3.60 12.51 -24.33
C VAL A 175 2.32 12.86 -25.10
N ARG A 176 2.38 12.93 -26.45
CA ARG A 176 1.21 13.24 -27.30
C ARG A 176 0.14 12.14 -27.23
N VAL A 177 0.54 10.86 -27.33
CA VAL A 177 -0.42 9.74 -27.20
C VAL A 177 -1.08 9.71 -25.82
N ILE A 178 -0.32 9.95 -24.76
CA ILE A 178 -0.88 10.01 -23.39
C ILE A 178 -1.81 11.22 -23.26
N LYS A 179 -1.41 12.38 -23.77
CA LYS A 179 -2.25 13.60 -23.79
C LYS A 179 -3.58 13.35 -24.53
N GLU A 180 -3.53 12.59 -25.61
CA GLU A 180 -4.72 12.22 -26.38
C GLU A 180 -5.68 11.33 -25.57
N CYS A 181 -5.19 10.44 -24.68
CA CYS A 181 -6.01 9.67 -23.76
C CYS A 181 -6.78 10.54 -22.75
N TYR A 182 -6.36 11.79 -22.54
CA TYR A 182 -7.01 12.73 -21.61
C TYR A 182 -7.77 13.86 -22.35
N ARG A 183 -7.69 13.92 -23.68
CA ARG A 183 -8.34 14.93 -24.50
C ARG A 183 -9.85 14.67 -24.58
N LYS A 184 -10.67 15.71 -24.33
CA LYS A 184 -12.15 15.66 -24.41
C LYS A 184 -12.78 14.48 -23.65
N VAL A 185 -12.19 14.07 -22.53
CA VAL A 185 -12.70 12.97 -21.72
C VAL A 185 -14.02 13.36 -21.06
N THR A 186 -14.97 12.44 -21.13
CA THR A 186 -16.29 12.55 -20.52
C THR A 186 -16.52 11.42 -19.52
N THR A 187 -17.46 11.66 -18.60
CA THR A 187 -17.84 10.65 -17.60
C THR A 187 -19.32 10.78 -17.24
N ARG A 188 -19.93 9.65 -16.84
CA ARG A 188 -21.27 9.59 -16.23
C ARG A 188 -21.11 8.93 -14.87
N VAL A 189 -21.86 9.34 -13.87
CA VAL A 189 -21.91 8.67 -12.57
C VAL A 189 -23.03 7.64 -12.60
N ARG A 190 -22.69 6.39 -12.31
CA ARG A 190 -23.66 5.30 -12.16
C ARG A 190 -23.74 4.88 -10.70
N SER A 191 -24.91 4.99 -10.12
CA SER A 191 -25.24 4.57 -8.77
C SER A 191 -26.38 3.55 -8.77
N THR A 192 -26.80 3.09 -7.60
CA THR A 192 -27.98 2.22 -7.43
C THR A 192 -29.30 2.91 -7.79
N VAL A 193 -29.32 4.24 -7.81
CA VAL A 193 -30.51 5.05 -8.10
C VAL A 193 -30.66 5.37 -9.59
N GLY A 194 -29.56 5.29 -10.36
CA GLY A 194 -29.56 5.60 -11.79
C GLY A 194 -28.20 6.06 -12.31
N THR A 195 -28.22 6.57 -13.55
CA THR A 195 -27.04 7.10 -14.24
C THR A 195 -27.29 8.56 -14.60
N THR A 196 -26.31 9.42 -14.33
CA THR A 196 -26.37 10.85 -14.68
C THR A 196 -26.15 11.07 -16.17
N ASP A 197 -26.47 12.27 -16.63
CA ASP A 197 -25.98 12.75 -17.92
C ASP A 197 -24.47 12.81 -17.95
N GLU A 198 -23.94 12.89 -19.14
CA GLU A 198 -22.49 12.93 -19.41
C GLU A 198 -21.96 14.34 -19.17
N PHE A 199 -20.79 14.43 -18.52
CA PHE A 199 -20.09 15.69 -18.29
C PHE A 199 -18.60 15.59 -18.58
N LYS A 200 -17.98 16.72 -18.93
CA LYS A 200 -16.56 16.81 -19.24
C LYS A 200 -15.69 16.79 -17.98
N VAL A 201 -14.54 16.14 -18.07
CA VAL A 201 -13.52 16.10 -17.00
C VAL A 201 -12.22 16.72 -17.50
N GLY A 202 -11.91 17.93 -17.00
CA GLY A 202 -10.75 18.73 -17.42
C GLY A 202 -9.49 18.59 -16.56
N VAL A 203 -9.58 17.99 -15.37
CA VAL A 203 -8.49 17.92 -14.39
C VAL A 203 -8.38 16.51 -13.82
N GLY A 204 -7.24 16.20 -13.24
CA GLY A 204 -6.98 14.93 -12.54
C GLY A 204 -6.66 13.77 -13.46
N LEU A 205 -6.22 12.69 -12.82
CA LEU A 205 -5.90 11.40 -13.41
C LEU A 205 -7.07 10.42 -13.25
N HIS A 206 -7.12 9.41 -14.10
CA HIS A 206 -8.21 8.43 -14.07
C HIS A 206 -7.99 7.40 -12.95
N GLN A 207 -8.76 7.47 -11.85
CA GLN A 207 -8.74 6.41 -10.83
C GLN A 207 -9.28 5.10 -11.41
N GLY A 208 -8.38 4.13 -11.62
CA GLY A 208 -8.69 2.83 -12.25
C GLY A 208 -8.03 2.60 -13.61
N SER A 209 -7.33 3.59 -14.17
CA SER A 209 -6.40 3.44 -15.28
C SER A 209 -5.17 2.63 -14.88
N ALA A 210 -4.55 1.93 -15.82
CA ALA A 210 -3.32 1.20 -15.58
C ALA A 210 -2.09 2.10 -15.54
N LEU A 211 -2.13 3.24 -16.23
CA LEU A 211 -1.03 4.18 -16.38
C LEU A 211 -1.04 5.28 -15.30
N SER A 212 -2.21 5.67 -14.78
CA SER A 212 -2.33 6.79 -13.83
C SER A 212 -1.44 6.70 -12.60
N PRO A 213 -1.16 5.53 -12.00
CA PRO A 213 -0.22 5.44 -10.87
C PRO A 213 1.20 5.88 -11.22
N LEU A 214 1.70 5.53 -12.40
CA LEU A 214 3.02 5.97 -12.87
C LEU A 214 3.04 7.47 -13.18
N LEU A 215 1.99 7.97 -13.86
CA LEU A 215 1.88 9.41 -14.16
C LEU A 215 1.84 10.25 -12.88
N PHE A 216 1.11 9.79 -11.85
CA PHE A 216 1.08 10.44 -10.55
C PHE A 216 2.49 10.48 -9.94
N ASN A 217 3.18 9.33 -9.91
CA ASN A 217 4.55 9.26 -9.37
C ASN A 217 5.51 10.20 -10.11
N ILE A 218 5.43 10.29 -11.45
CA ILE A 218 6.29 11.18 -12.25
C ILE A 218 6.02 12.65 -11.87
N VAL A 219 4.77 13.07 -11.83
CA VAL A 219 4.42 14.46 -11.45
C VAL A 219 4.88 14.77 -10.05
N PHE A 220 4.58 13.88 -9.11
CA PHE A 220 4.90 14.07 -7.70
C PHE A 220 6.42 14.09 -7.49
N ASP A 221 7.14 13.24 -8.21
CA ASP A 221 8.59 13.16 -8.19
C ASP A 221 9.25 14.45 -8.67
N VAL A 222 8.77 15.02 -9.76
CA VAL A 222 9.27 16.28 -10.31
C VAL A 222 8.95 17.47 -9.40
N ILE A 223 7.71 17.57 -8.91
CA ILE A 223 7.30 18.70 -8.08
C ILE A 223 8.07 18.73 -6.75
N THR A 224 8.38 17.58 -6.20
CA THR A 224 9.00 17.47 -4.87
C THR A 224 10.52 17.29 -4.90
N GLU A 225 11.15 17.25 -6.08
CA GLU A 225 12.58 16.93 -6.23
C GLU A 225 13.50 17.83 -5.40
N SER A 226 13.22 19.14 -5.37
CA SER A 226 14.05 20.13 -4.66
C SER A 226 13.89 20.10 -3.13
N VAL A 227 12.83 19.47 -2.61
CA VAL A 227 12.51 19.50 -1.17
C VAL A 227 12.58 18.13 -0.51
N ARG A 228 12.88 17.08 -1.29
CA ARG A 228 13.03 15.72 -0.77
C ARG A 228 14.39 15.51 -0.13
N GLU A 229 14.38 14.85 1.01
CA GLU A 229 15.58 14.31 1.64
C GLU A 229 15.71 12.80 1.36
N GLU A 230 16.91 12.27 1.59
CA GLU A 230 17.15 10.85 1.45
C GLU A 230 16.37 10.01 2.49
N PRO A 231 15.95 8.79 2.12
CA PRO A 231 15.34 7.89 3.08
C PRO A 231 16.32 7.60 4.24
N PRO A 232 15.81 7.40 5.45
CA PRO A 232 14.40 7.35 5.84
C PRO A 232 13.82 8.67 6.35
N TRP A 233 14.47 9.82 6.09
CA TRP A 233 14.03 11.15 6.53
C TRP A 233 12.81 11.66 5.75
N CYS A 234 12.62 11.16 4.54
CA CYS A 234 11.45 11.37 3.71
C CYS A 234 10.99 10.02 3.15
N ILE A 235 9.75 9.62 3.46
CA ILE A 235 9.16 8.38 2.96
C ILE A 235 7.85 8.72 2.26
N ILE A 236 7.72 8.30 1.00
CA ILE A 236 6.56 8.59 0.16
C ILE A 236 5.92 7.26 -0.26
N TYR A 237 4.62 7.15 -0.10
CA TYR A 237 3.85 6.04 -0.63
C TYR A 237 2.64 6.58 -1.42
N ALA A 238 2.81 6.78 -2.71
CA ALA A 238 1.88 7.48 -3.58
C ALA A 238 1.63 8.92 -3.07
N ASP A 239 0.44 9.19 -2.53
CA ASP A 239 0.03 10.47 -1.96
C ASP A 239 0.26 10.57 -0.44
N ASP A 240 0.57 9.47 0.23
CA ASP A 240 0.92 9.47 1.67
C ASP A 240 2.41 9.81 1.85
N VAL A 241 2.71 10.93 2.51
CA VAL A 241 4.09 11.40 2.76
C VAL A 241 4.36 11.47 4.25
N VAL A 242 5.55 11.02 4.65
CA VAL A 242 6.07 11.20 6.02
C VAL A 242 7.36 11.98 5.95
N LEU A 243 7.39 13.13 6.60
CA LEU A 243 8.59 13.92 6.85
C LEU A 243 9.07 13.68 8.27
N VAL A 244 10.35 13.44 8.43
CA VAL A 244 10.97 13.15 9.73
C VAL A 244 12.09 14.14 10.01
N ALA A 245 12.22 14.60 11.26
CA ALA A 245 13.31 15.42 11.72
C ALA A 245 13.65 15.14 13.19
N GLU A 246 14.83 15.56 13.63
CA GLU A 246 15.26 15.47 15.03
C GLU A 246 14.75 16.63 15.90
N SER A 247 14.16 17.66 15.29
CA SER A 247 13.60 18.80 16.00
C SER A 247 12.25 19.23 15.41
N ARG A 248 11.41 19.85 16.27
CA ARG A 248 10.13 20.42 15.89
C ARG A 248 10.27 21.51 14.82
N VAL A 249 11.18 22.44 15.04
CA VAL A 249 11.47 23.53 14.08
C VAL A 249 11.95 22.95 12.74
N GLY A 250 12.75 21.89 12.78
CA GLY A 250 13.23 21.21 11.57
C GLY A 250 12.11 20.61 10.75
N VAL A 251 11.15 19.91 11.39
CA VAL A 251 10.03 19.30 10.64
C VAL A 251 9.03 20.35 10.16
N GLU A 252 8.83 21.45 10.92
CA GLU A 252 7.98 22.58 10.51
C GLU A 252 8.54 23.28 9.26
N ARG A 253 9.84 23.57 9.23
CA ARG A 253 10.49 24.13 8.04
C ARG A 253 10.33 23.22 6.82
N LYS A 254 10.61 21.92 6.96
CA LYS A 254 10.41 20.94 5.87
C LYS A 254 8.96 20.93 5.36
N LEU A 255 8.01 20.98 6.27
CA LEU A 255 6.59 21.00 5.92
C LEU A 255 6.22 22.24 5.10
N GLU A 256 6.73 23.44 5.46
CA GLU A 256 6.49 24.66 4.70
C GLU A 256 7.16 24.64 3.33
N GLU A 257 8.36 24.09 3.23
CA GLU A 257 9.05 23.89 1.94
C GLU A 257 8.21 22.96 1.02
N TRP A 258 7.68 21.86 1.57
CA TRP A 258 6.80 20.95 0.86
C TRP A 258 5.46 21.58 0.45
N ARG A 259 4.86 22.39 1.34
CA ARG A 259 3.66 23.16 1.00
C ARG A 259 3.89 24.06 -0.19
N ASN A 260 4.95 24.86 -0.15
CA ASN A 260 5.29 25.77 -1.23
C ASN A 260 5.53 25.04 -2.56
N ALA A 261 6.26 23.93 -2.55
CA ALA A 261 6.51 23.13 -3.74
C ALA A 261 5.21 22.56 -4.35
N LEU A 262 4.32 22.01 -3.52
CA LEU A 262 3.08 21.39 -3.97
C LEU A 262 2.03 22.44 -4.38
N GLU A 263 1.77 23.45 -3.55
CA GLU A 263 0.67 24.40 -3.75
C GLU A 263 0.97 25.37 -4.91
N SER A 264 2.25 25.72 -5.15
CA SER A 264 2.65 26.50 -6.33
C SER A 264 2.37 25.78 -7.64
N ARG A 265 2.20 24.45 -7.62
CA ARG A 265 1.88 23.59 -8.76
C ARG A 265 0.43 23.10 -8.75
N GLY A 266 -0.43 23.67 -7.90
CA GLY A 266 -1.86 23.36 -7.85
C GLY A 266 -2.25 22.11 -7.07
N MET A 267 -1.32 21.48 -6.35
CA MET A 267 -1.59 20.35 -5.44
C MET A 267 -1.70 20.86 -4.01
N LYS A 268 -2.81 20.64 -3.32
CA LYS A 268 -3.05 21.18 -1.98
C LYS A 268 -2.85 20.14 -0.89
N ILE A 269 -2.20 20.57 0.19
CA ILE A 269 -2.12 19.80 1.44
C ILE A 269 -3.42 19.97 2.22
N SER A 270 -3.96 18.86 2.71
CA SER A 270 -5.13 18.85 3.58
C SER A 270 -4.75 19.23 5.00
N ARG A 271 -5.01 20.47 5.42
CA ARG A 271 -4.70 20.97 6.78
C ARG A 271 -5.41 20.16 7.87
N THR A 272 -6.64 19.72 7.61
CA THR A 272 -7.45 18.97 8.59
C THR A 272 -7.06 17.51 8.78
N LYS A 273 -6.32 16.93 7.83
CA LYS A 273 -5.90 15.52 7.86
C LYS A 273 -4.40 15.33 8.01
N THR A 274 -3.63 16.37 7.73
CA THR A 274 -2.20 16.39 8.03
C THR A 274 -2.03 16.48 9.55
N GLU A 275 -1.26 15.55 10.12
CA GLU A 275 -1.09 15.46 11.57
C GLU A 275 0.40 15.52 11.95
N TYR A 276 0.69 16.22 13.03
CA TYR A 276 2.00 16.22 13.67
C TYR A 276 2.08 15.10 14.70
N PHE A 277 3.23 14.44 14.76
CA PHE A 277 3.51 13.34 15.68
C PHE A 277 4.93 13.44 16.22
N THR A 278 5.12 13.19 17.51
CA THR A 278 6.45 13.18 18.14
C THR A 278 6.60 11.99 19.08
N THR A 279 7.83 11.51 19.22
CA THR A 279 8.22 10.51 20.23
C THR A 279 8.68 11.15 21.54
N ASP A 280 8.68 12.49 21.64
CA ASP A 280 8.97 13.19 22.87
C ASP A 280 7.76 13.18 23.80
N LEU A 281 7.86 12.37 24.86
CA LEU A 281 6.82 12.24 25.87
C LEU A 281 6.83 13.39 26.89
N ASN A 282 7.91 14.17 26.95
CA ASN A 282 8.10 15.29 27.88
C ASN A 282 7.71 16.64 27.25
N GLU A 283 7.58 16.70 25.92
CA GLU A 283 7.16 17.91 25.22
C GLU A 283 5.74 18.31 25.66
N ASN A 284 5.54 19.60 25.96
CA ASN A 284 4.23 20.11 26.33
C ASN A 284 3.20 19.75 25.26
N GLN A 285 2.02 19.27 25.69
CA GLN A 285 0.97 18.78 24.77
C GLN A 285 0.40 19.90 23.88
N ASP A 286 0.53 21.15 24.32
CA ASP A 286 0.08 22.33 23.58
C ASP A 286 1.07 22.76 22.49
N GLU A 287 2.30 22.21 22.50
CA GLU A 287 3.28 22.50 21.48
C GLU A 287 3.04 21.65 20.22
N THR A 288 2.78 22.32 19.12
CA THR A 288 2.52 21.69 17.81
C THR A 288 3.33 22.36 16.71
N VAL A 289 3.18 21.86 15.51
CA VAL A 289 3.78 22.37 14.27
C VAL A 289 2.72 23.17 13.53
N ARG A 290 3.13 24.26 12.87
CA ARG A 290 2.24 25.09 12.07
C ARG A 290 2.40 24.79 10.58
N LEU A 291 1.31 24.93 9.86
CA LEU A 291 1.24 24.88 8.42
C LEU A 291 0.50 26.11 7.93
N ASP A 292 1.17 26.99 7.20
CA ASP A 292 0.59 28.27 6.73
C ASP A 292 0.02 29.13 7.89
N GLY A 293 0.72 29.13 9.04
CA GLY A 293 0.32 29.83 10.25
C GLY A 293 -0.75 29.12 11.11
N GLU A 294 -1.41 28.11 10.61
CA GLU A 294 -2.41 27.32 11.35
C GLU A 294 -1.77 26.15 12.09
N GLU A 295 -2.20 25.89 13.31
CA GLU A 295 -1.69 24.78 14.12
C GLU A 295 -2.21 23.43 13.62
N LEU A 296 -1.30 22.47 13.44
CA LEU A 296 -1.67 21.11 13.11
C LEU A 296 -2.12 20.34 14.35
N LYS A 297 -3.01 19.40 14.13
CA LYS A 297 -3.40 18.46 15.17
C LYS A 297 -2.21 17.58 15.56
N ARG A 298 -1.85 17.57 16.85
CA ARG A 298 -0.87 16.64 17.41
C ARG A 298 -1.54 15.29 17.66
N ALA A 299 -0.98 14.22 17.08
CA ALA A 299 -1.43 12.86 17.24
C ALA A 299 -0.54 12.08 18.20
N ARG A 300 -1.13 11.34 19.17
CA ARG A 300 -0.40 10.37 20.01
C ARG A 300 -0.24 9.00 19.34
N ASN A 301 -1.06 8.73 18.35
CA ASN A 301 -0.96 7.56 17.50
C ASN A 301 -1.44 7.94 16.10
N PHE A 302 -0.82 7.36 15.10
CA PHE A 302 -1.17 7.61 13.71
C PHE A 302 -1.31 6.29 12.94
N LYS A 303 -2.26 6.24 12.01
CA LYS A 303 -2.45 5.09 11.13
C LYS A 303 -1.71 5.28 9.81
N TYR A 304 -0.45 4.83 9.76
CA TYR A 304 0.38 4.91 8.58
C TYR A 304 0.29 3.63 7.73
N LEU A 305 -0.08 3.76 6.47
CA LEU A 305 -0.24 2.65 5.50
C LEU A 305 -1.04 1.46 6.07
N GLY A 306 -2.04 1.75 6.89
CA GLY A 306 -2.88 0.74 7.52
C GLY A 306 -2.33 0.12 8.80
N SER A 307 -1.12 0.46 9.27
CA SER A 307 -0.52 0.06 10.54
C SER A 307 -0.56 1.21 11.55
N VAL A 308 -0.84 0.93 12.82
CA VAL A 308 -0.88 1.95 13.88
C VAL A 308 0.51 2.14 14.47
N VAL A 309 0.98 3.39 14.46
CA VAL A 309 2.22 3.83 15.10
C VAL A 309 1.87 4.58 16.38
N ASP A 310 2.60 4.37 17.45
CA ASP A 310 2.37 4.93 18.77
C ASP A 310 3.56 5.79 19.21
N ASP A 311 3.32 6.91 19.93
CA ASP A 311 4.34 7.84 20.40
C ASP A 311 5.37 7.17 21.33
N THR A 312 4.98 6.14 22.07
CA THR A 312 5.89 5.33 22.88
C THR A 312 6.72 4.33 22.08
N ALA A 313 6.49 4.24 20.76
CA ALA A 313 7.02 3.19 19.88
C ALA A 313 6.76 1.77 20.42
N ASP A 314 5.67 1.55 21.19
CA ASP A 314 5.20 0.22 21.58
C ASP A 314 4.21 -0.32 20.55
N ILE A 315 4.06 -1.65 20.51
CA ILE A 315 3.21 -2.32 19.51
C ILE A 315 1.85 -2.74 20.09
N GLU A 316 1.56 -2.48 21.36
CA GLU A 316 0.33 -2.98 22.00
C GLU A 316 -0.93 -2.42 21.31
N ARG A 317 -0.92 -1.15 20.93
CA ARG A 317 -2.04 -0.53 20.18
C ARG A 317 -2.23 -1.15 18.81
N GLU A 318 -1.13 -1.42 18.10
CA GLU A 318 -1.17 -2.11 16.81
C GLU A 318 -1.77 -3.51 16.95
N VAL A 319 -1.33 -4.30 17.92
CA VAL A 319 -1.85 -5.65 18.17
C VAL A 319 -3.36 -5.61 18.46
N ASN A 320 -3.82 -4.68 19.30
CA ASN A 320 -5.24 -4.49 19.56
C ASN A 320 -6.02 -4.14 18.31
N TYR A 321 -5.48 -3.23 17.49
CA TYR A 321 -6.09 -2.84 16.22
C TYR A 321 -6.16 -4.02 15.24
N ARG A 322 -5.09 -4.84 15.12
CA ARG A 322 -5.11 -6.04 14.27
C ARG A 322 -6.14 -7.07 14.73
N ILE A 323 -6.27 -7.28 16.03
CA ILE A 323 -7.31 -8.15 16.58
C ILE A 323 -8.71 -7.62 16.21
N GLN A 324 -8.93 -6.30 16.31
CA GLN A 324 -10.19 -5.69 15.92
C GLN A 324 -10.47 -5.84 14.42
N CYS A 325 -9.46 -5.64 13.56
CA CYS A 325 -9.57 -5.89 12.11
C CYS A 325 -9.94 -7.35 11.82
N GLY A 326 -9.34 -8.30 12.54
CA GLY A 326 -9.68 -9.70 12.45
C GLY A 326 -11.15 -9.97 12.80
N TRP A 327 -11.65 -9.40 13.90
CA TRP A 327 -13.05 -9.51 14.31
C TRP A 327 -14.00 -8.88 13.29
N ASN A 328 -13.66 -7.73 12.73
CA ASN A 328 -14.46 -7.07 11.71
C ASN A 328 -14.61 -7.97 10.46
N ASN A 329 -13.50 -8.53 9.98
CA ASN A 329 -13.54 -9.45 8.85
C ASN A 329 -14.25 -10.77 9.19
N TRP A 330 -14.09 -11.29 10.41
CA TRP A 330 -14.80 -12.47 10.88
C TRP A 330 -16.31 -12.26 10.86
N ARG A 331 -16.79 -11.09 11.32
CA ARG A 331 -18.22 -10.73 11.26
C ARG A 331 -18.75 -10.69 9.84
N LYS A 332 -17.99 -10.13 8.88
CA LYS A 332 -18.37 -10.09 7.46
C LYS A 332 -18.60 -11.48 6.85
N VAL A 333 -17.93 -12.50 7.36
CA VAL A 333 -18.04 -13.89 6.88
C VAL A 333 -18.75 -14.82 7.88
N SER A 334 -19.35 -14.30 8.94
CA SER A 334 -19.97 -15.08 10.00
C SER A 334 -21.11 -16.00 9.50
N GLY A 335 -21.87 -15.52 8.49
CA GLY A 335 -22.91 -16.34 7.85
C GLY A 335 -22.40 -17.64 7.25
N VAL A 336 -21.15 -17.68 6.79
CA VAL A 336 -20.51 -18.90 6.27
C VAL A 336 -19.77 -19.65 7.37
N ILE A 337 -18.98 -18.94 8.20
CA ILE A 337 -18.13 -19.58 9.21
C ILE A 337 -18.96 -20.21 10.34
N CYS A 338 -20.11 -19.63 10.71
CA CYS A 338 -20.96 -20.15 11.78
C CYS A 338 -22.07 -21.09 11.31
N ASP A 339 -22.32 -21.21 10.00
CA ASP A 339 -23.35 -22.13 9.48
C ASP A 339 -22.92 -23.60 9.73
N ARG A 340 -23.78 -24.38 10.40
CA ARG A 340 -23.52 -25.79 10.72
C ARG A 340 -23.44 -26.68 9.49
N ARG A 341 -24.07 -26.30 8.38
CA ARG A 341 -24.08 -27.05 7.10
C ARG A 341 -22.76 -26.92 6.36
N VAL A 342 -21.96 -25.87 6.63
CA VAL A 342 -20.68 -25.66 5.96
C VAL A 342 -19.61 -26.58 6.55
N PRO A 343 -18.90 -27.36 5.72
CA PRO A 343 -17.84 -28.26 6.17
C PRO A 343 -16.75 -27.50 6.96
N VAL A 344 -16.30 -28.05 8.07
CA VAL A 344 -15.33 -27.39 8.98
C VAL A 344 -14.02 -27.03 8.26
N ARG A 345 -13.54 -27.87 7.34
CA ARG A 345 -12.35 -27.56 6.51
C ARG A 345 -12.54 -26.31 5.64
N LEU A 346 -13.76 -26.08 5.12
CA LEU A 346 -14.07 -24.88 4.34
C LEU A 346 -14.07 -23.63 5.23
N LYS A 347 -14.64 -23.73 6.44
CA LYS A 347 -14.56 -22.66 7.45
C LYS A 347 -13.12 -22.25 7.74
N GLY A 348 -12.22 -23.23 7.89
CA GLY A 348 -10.79 -22.97 8.06
C GLY A 348 -10.15 -22.30 6.84
N LYS A 349 -10.52 -22.68 5.60
CA LYS A 349 -10.06 -21.98 4.39
C LYS A 349 -10.52 -20.53 4.36
N VAL A 350 -11.79 -20.25 4.67
CA VAL A 350 -12.34 -18.89 4.74
C VAL A 350 -11.61 -18.07 5.82
N HIS A 351 -11.39 -18.65 7.01
CA HIS A 351 -10.63 -18.00 8.07
C HIS A 351 -9.22 -17.60 7.62
N ARG A 352 -8.48 -18.53 6.99
CA ARG A 352 -7.13 -18.27 6.48
C ARG A 352 -7.09 -17.23 5.35
N ALA A 353 -8.12 -17.19 4.51
CA ALA A 353 -8.16 -16.29 3.34
C ALA A 353 -8.66 -14.89 3.68
N VAL A 354 -9.57 -14.74 4.65
CA VAL A 354 -10.27 -13.47 4.93
C VAL A 354 -9.90 -12.87 6.29
N VAL A 355 -9.89 -13.69 7.35
CA VAL A 355 -9.73 -13.20 8.72
C VAL A 355 -8.26 -13.01 9.08
N ARG A 356 -7.45 -14.06 8.87
CA ARG A 356 -6.03 -14.08 9.26
C ARG A 356 -5.20 -12.99 8.61
N PRO A 357 -5.31 -12.68 7.30
CA PRO A 357 -4.54 -11.60 6.68
C PRO A 357 -4.78 -10.23 7.33
N ALA A 358 -6.02 -9.95 7.77
CA ALA A 358 -6.33 -8.72 8.49
C ALA A 358 -5.70 -8.68 9.89
N MET A 359 -5.55 -9.83 10.54
CA MET A 359 -4.88 -9.94 11.84
C MET A 359 -3.36 -9.79 11.73
N THR A 360 -2.74 -10.28 10.67
CA THR A 360 -1.27 -10.37 10.57
C THR A 360 -0.61 -9.23 9.82
N TYR A 361 -1.36 -8.41 9.10
CA TYR A 361 -0.84 -7.34 8.25
C TYR A 361 0.07 -6.37 9.02
N GLY A 362 1.29 -6.13 8.51
CA GLY A 362 2.28 -5.20 9.06
C GLY A 362 2.98 -5.68 10.34
N LEU A 363 2.58 -6.82 10.92
CA LEU A 363 3.22 -7.37 12.13
C LEU A 363 4.58 -8.02 11.84
N GLU A 364 4.90 -8.32 10.60
CA GLU A 364 6.24 -8.71 10.16
C GLU A 364 7.29 -7.63 10.39
N ALA A 365 6.87 -6.36 10.40
CA ALA A 365 7.69 -5.19 10.66
C ALA A 365 7.76 -4.80 12.16
N ALA A 366 7.13 -5.56 13.05
CA ALA A 366 6.97 -5.18 14.46
C ALA A 366 7.76 -6.10 15.42
N PRO A 367 8.39 -5.53 16.50
CA PRO A 367 9.09 -6.30 17.52
C PRO A 367 8.12 -6.93 18.52
N MET A 368 7.49 -8.04 18.16
CA MET A 368 6.50 -8.72 19.00
C MET A 368 7.14 -9.45 20.17
N LYS A 369 6.61 -9.19 21.38
CA LYS A 369 6.96 -9.92 22.61
C LYS A 369 6.00 -11.11 22.79
N ARG A 370 6.36 -12.06 23.64
CA ARG A 370 5.51 -13.23 23.95
C ARG A 370 4.10 -12.88 24.43
N LYS A 371 3.96 -11.77 25.15
CA LYS A 371 2.65 -11.26 25.62
C LYS A 371 1.71 -10.95 24.45
N GLU A 372 2.21 -10.25 23.45
CA GLU A 372 1.47 -9.86 22.26
C GLU A 372 1.14 -11.06 21.36
N GLU A 373 2.07 -11.99 21.21
CA GLU A 373 1.86 -13.26 20.48
C GLU A 373 0.72 -14.05 21.14
N ASN A 374 0.77 -14.24 22.47
CA ASN A 374 -0.30 -14.92 23.20
C ASN A 374 -1.65 -14.22 23.06
N LYS A 375 -1.68 -12.88 23.05
CA LYS A 375 -2.91 -12.09 22.86
C LYS A 375 -3.54 -12.35 21.49
N MET A 376 -2.73 -12.46 20.45
CA MET A 376 -3.16 -12.82 19.10
C MET A 376 -3.70 -14.25 19.04
N ASP A 377 -2.99 -15.21 19.60
CA ASP A 377 -3.41 -16.62 19.64
C ASP A 377 -4.73 -16.82 20.42
N VAL A 378 -4.91 -16.11 21.53
CA VAL A 378 -6.15 -16.13 22.31
C VAL A 378 -7.32 -15.55 21.50
N ALA A 379 -7.10 -14.44 20.79
CA ALA A 379 -8.13 -13.83 19.95
C ALA A 379 -8.55 -14.77 18.81
N GLU A 380 -7.56 -15.35 18.11
CA GLU A 380 -7.83 -16.33 17.03
C GLU A 380 -8.57 -17.56 17.56
N MET A 381 -8.14 -18.10 18.70
CA MET A 381 -8.83 -19.25 19.31
C MET A 381 -10.29 -18.97 19.69
N LYS A 382 -10.63 -17.75 20.12
CA LYS A 382 -12.02 -17.36 20.33
C LYS A 382 -12.83 -17.47 19.02
N MET A 383 -12.29 -16.94 17.92
CA MET A 383 -12.93 -16.99 16.60
C MET A 383 -13.12 -18.43 16.12
N LEU A 384 -12.09 -19.27 16.27
CA LEU A 384 -12.14 -20.68 15.85
C LEU A 384 -13.14 -21.49 16.68
N ARG A 385 -13.21 -21.26 18.01
CA ARG A 385 -14.21 -21.91 18.88
C ARG A 385 -15.64 -21.58 18.43
N TRP A 386 -15.91 -20.32 18.16
CA TRP A 386 -17.22 -19.90 17.65
C TRP A 386 -17.57 -20.56 16.31
N SER A 387 -16.60 -20.71 15.41
CA SER A 387 -16.83 -21.30 14.10
C SER A 387 -17.23 -22.79 14.16
N VAL A 388 -16.81 -23.50 15.20
CA VAL A 388 -17.15 -24.93 15.41
C VAL A 388 -18.23 -25.12 16.50
N GLY A 389 -18.79 -24.04 17.03
CA GLY A 389 -19.87 -24.08 18.00
C GLY A 389 -19.49 -24.60 19.38
N VAL A 390 -18.20 -24.45 19.79
CA VAL A 390 -17.71 -24.88 21.10
C VAL A 390 -17.27 -23.70 21.95
N THR A 391 -17.41 -23.85 23.27
CA THR A 391 -17.06 -22.86 24.28
C THR A 391 -15.83 -23.28 25.08
N ARG A 392 -15.37 -22.43 25.98
CA ARG A 392 -14.31 -22.82 26.94
C ARG A 392 -14.79 -23.84 27.98
N ARG A 393 -16.10 -23.88 28.25
CA ARG A 393 -16.73 -24.83 29.21
C ARG A 393 -16.63 -26.26 28.72
N ASP A 394 -16.62 -26.48 27.39
CA ASP A 394 -16.50 -27.81 26.77
C ASP A 394 -15.13 -28.46 26.98
N ARG A 395 -14.14 -27.71 27.51
CA ARG A 395 -12.78 -28.18 27.85
C ARG A 395 -12.02 -28.84 26.71
N ILE A 396 -12.40 -28.57 25.45
CA ILE A 396 -11.72 -29.14 24.27
C ILE A 396 -10.38 -28.42 24.09
N ARG A 397 -9.30 -29.21 23.94
CA ARG A 397 -7.92 -28.69 23.76
C ARG A 397 -7.80 -27.87 22.47
N ASN A 398 -7.05 -26.75 22.51
CA ASN A 398 -6.82 -25.87 21.36
C ASN A 398 -6.23 -26.63 20.16
N LYS A 399 -5.31 -27.57 20.40
CA LYS A 399 -4.69 -28.39 19.37
C LYS A 399 -5.72 -29.20 18.58
N TYR A 400 -6.73 -29.75 19.25
CA TYR A 400 -7.81 -30.51 18.61
C TYR A 400 -8.65 -29.60 17.70
N ILE A 401 -9.09 -28.43 18.20
CA ILE A 401 -9.87 -27.47 17.43
C ILE A 401 -9.08 -27.02 16.20
N ARG A 402 -7.80 -26.65 16.36
CA ARG A 402 -6.93 -26.24 15.25
C ARG A 402 -6.77 -27.38 14.21
N GLY A 403 -6.59 -28.62 14.66
CA GLY A 403 -6.53 -29.79 13.78
C GLY A 403 -7.82 -30.01 13.00
N THR A 404 -8.99 -29.83 13.62
CA THR A 404 -10.29 -29.99 12.98
C THR A 404 -10.54 -28.91 11.91
N VAL A 405 -10.26 -27.63 12.22
CA VAL A 405 -10.42 -26.52 11.26
C VAL A 405 -9.25 -26.38 10.28
N LYS A 406 -8.17 -27.14 10.47
CA LYS A 406 -6.92 -27.05 9.68
C LYS A 406 -6.32 -25.65 9.69
N VAL A 407 -6.16 -25.06 10.88
CA VAL A 407 -5.65 -23.71 11.08
C VAL A 407 -4.56 -23.71 12.15
N GLY A 408 -3.31 -23.48 11.78
CA GLY A 408 -2.15 -23.37 12.68
C GLY A 408 -2.24 -22.12 13.57
N GLU A 409 -1.27 -21.91 14.47
CA GLU A 409 -1.21 -20.75 15.35
C GLU A 409 -0.89 -19.47 14.59
N VAL A 410 -1.60 -18.36 14.88
CA VAL A 410 -1.37 -17.08 14.21
C VAL A 410 0.01 -16.51 14.57
N SER A 411 0.49 -16.71 15.81
CA SER A 411 1.83 -16.30 16.25
C SER A 411 2.92 -16.96 15.40
N LYS A 412 2.79 -18.25 15.07
CA LYS A 412 3.73 -18.96 14.19
C LYS A 412 3.68 -18.45 12.74
N LYS A 413 2.51 -18.01 12.27
CA LYS A 413 2.40 -17.37 10.93
C LYS A 413 2.99 -15.97 10.90
N ILE A 414 2.89 -15.21 11.98
CA ILE A 414 3.58 -13.92 12.13
C ILE A 414 5.10 -14.15 12.15
N GLN A 415 5.59 -15.13 12.91
CA GLN A 415 7.00 -15.55 12.92
C GLN A 415 7.48 -15.87 11.48
N GLU A 416 6.74 -16.72 10.75
CA GLU A 416 7.05 -17.04 9.35
C GLU A 416 7.11 -15.79 8.46
N SER A 417 6.15 -14.86 8.60
CA SER A 417 6.12 -13.61 7.82
C SER A 417 7.29 -12.70 8.18
N ARG A 418 7.64 -12.57 9.47
CA ARG A 418 8.79 -11.79 9.95
C ARG A 418 10.11 -12.34 9.42
N MET A 419 10.32 -13.65 9.46
CA MET A 419 11.51 -14.29 8.90
C MET A 419 11.55 -14.17 7.37
N ARG A 420 10.39 -14.26 6.69
CA ARG A 420 10.30 -14.04 5.24
C ARG A 420 10.71 -12.61 4.86
N TRP A 421 10.27 -11.63 5.64
CA TRP A 421 10.63 -10.23 5.48
C TRP A 421 12.13 -10.02 5.73
N TYR A 422 12.68 -10.57 6.80
CA TYR A 422 14.11 -10.54 7.07
C TYR A 422 14.92 -11.09 5.89
N GLY A 423 14.55 -12.26 5.40
CA GLY A 423 15.20 -12.85 4.23
C GLY A 423 15.07 -12.01 2.96
N HIS A 424 13.97 -11.24 2.81
CA HIS A 424 13.82 -10.29 1.71
C HIS A 424 14.83 -9.14 1.81
N LEU A 425 14.96 -8.55 2.98
CA LEU A 425 15.91 -7.45 3.22
C LEU A 425 17.37 -7.90 3.06
N ARG A 426 17.72 -9.06 3.59
CA ARG A 426 19.10 -9.56 3.53
C ARG A 426 19.56 -9.88 2.11
N ARG A 427 18.70 -10.42 1.25
CA ARG A 427 19.02 -10.73 -0.16
C ARG A 427 19.14 -9.51 -1.07
N ARG A 428 18.81 -8.31 -0.60
CA ARG A 428 19.03 -7.04 -1.30
C ARG A 428 20.35 -6.37 -0.93
N GLU A 429 21.35 -7.18 -0.58
CA GLU A 429 22.70 -6.70 -0.28
C GLU A 429 23.32 -6.06 -1.52
N GLY A 430 23.87 -4.84 -1.35
CA GLY A 430 24.39 -4.02 -2.47
C GLY A 430 23.33 -3.21 -3.23
N GLU A 431 22.03 -3.39 -2.96
CA GLU A 431 20.98 -2.55 -3.51
C GLU A 431 20.65 -1.39 -2.56
N GLU A 432 20.37 -0.24 -3.10
CA GLU A 432 19.79 0.90 -2.38
C GLU A 432 18.33 0.60 -2.03
N HIS A 433 18.10 0.04 -0.86
CA HIS A 433 16.77 -0.37 -0.43
C HIS A 433 16.39 0.26 0.92
N VAL A 434 15.35 1.10 0.91
CA VAL A 434 14.91 1.91 2.06
C VAL A 434 14.75 1.08 3.35
N GLY A 435 14.10 -0.09 3.28
CA GLY A 435 13.93 -0.96 4.44
C GLY A 435 15.26 -1.53 4.96
N ARG A 436 16.21 -1.82 4.08
CA ARG A 436 17.53 -2.27 4.48
C ARG A 436 18.34 -1.16 5.14
N GLU A 437 18.36 0.02 4.55
CA GLU A 437 19.04 1.19 5.11
C GLU A 437 18.48 1.53 6.49
N ALA A 438 17.17 1.52 6.66
CA ALA A 438 16.55 1.69 7.96
C ALA A 438 16.95 0.58 8.95
N MET A 439 17.11 -0.66 8.51
CA MET A 439 17.58 -1.77 9.34
C MET A 439 19.05 -1.62 9.77
N GLU A 440 19.89 -1.07 8.91
CA GLU A 440 21.34 -0.90 9.14
C GLU A 440 21.71 0.47 9.71
N MET A 441 20.84 1.47 9.58
CA MET A 441 21.02 2.81 10.12
C MET A 441 21.56 2.79 11.55
N GLU A 442 22.57 3.60 11.82
CA GLU A 442 23.10 3.82 13.15
C GLU A 442 22.68 5.21 13.66
N VAL A 443 22.35 5.28 14.93
CA VAL A 443 22.00 6.52 15.61
C VAL A 443 23.04 6.78 16.71
N GLU A 444 23.69 7.91 16.68
CA GLU A 444 24.65 8.30 17.69
C GLU A 444 24.01 8.46 19.09
N GLY A 445 24.80 8.30 20.12
CA GLY A 445 24.38 8.47 21.52
C GLY A 445 24.48 7.21 22.35
N SER A 446 24.32 7.37 23.65
CA SER A 446 24.39 6.29 24.62
C SER A 446 23.03 5.62 24.80
N ARG A 447 23.05 4.37 25.18
CA ARG A 447 21.83 3.63 25.53
C ARG A 447 21.33 4.05 26.91
N GLY A 448 20.03 4.18 27.07
CA GLY A 448 19.38 4.44 28.36
C GLY A 448 19.65 3.33 29.39
N ARG A 449 19.66 3.71 30.68
CA ARG A 449 19.76 2.77 31.80
C ARG A 449 18.49 1.90 31.89
N GLY A 450 18.64 0.65 32.36
CA GLY A 450 17.55 -0.28 32.60
C GLY A 450 17.48 -1.46 31.64
N ARG A 451 16.43 -2.30 31.79
CA ARG A 451 16.21 -3.45 30.92
C ARG A 451 15.90 -3.01 29.48
N PRO A 452 16.71 -3.47 28.51
CA PRO A 452 16.46 -3.14 27.11
C PRO A 452 15.05 -3.51 26.64
N LYS A 453 14.40 -2.62 25.89
CA LYS A 453 13.17 -3.00 25.16
C LYS A 453 13.54 -3.95 24.03
N THR A 454 12.67 -4.90 23.74
CA THR A 454 12.86 -5.87 22.64
C THR A 454 12.92 -5.14 21.31
N ARG A 455 13.95 -5.42 20.51
CA ARG A 455 14.14 -4.91 19.16
C ARG A 455 13.64 -5.92 18.14
N TRP A 456 13.34 -5.46 16.96
CA TRP A 456 12.95 -6.33 15.84
C TRP A 456 14.06 -7.36 15.51
N LYS A 457 15.31 -6.93 15.49
CA LYS A 457 16.47 -7.86 15.29
C LYS A 457 16.58 -8.92 16.41
N ASP A 458 16.18 -8.60 17.63
CA ASP A 458 16.18 -9.58 18.73
C ASP A 458 15.09 -10.65 18.52
N CYS A 459 13.93 -10.25 17.98
CA CYS A 459 12.88 -11.20 17.57
C CYS A 459 13.41 -12.16 16.49
N ILE A 460 14.10 -11.64 15.46
CA ILE A 460 14.72 -12.47 14.41
C ILE A 460 15.71 -13.47 14.99
N ARG A 461 16.61 -13.02 15.88
CA ARG A 461 17.59 -13.92 16.52
C ARG A 461 16.92 -15.04 17.33
N ASN A 462 15.84 -14.71 18.03
CA ASN A 462 15.06 -15.68 18.78
C ASN A 462 14.35 -16.66 17.85
N ASP A 463 13.77 -16.18 16.74
CA ASP A 463 13.11 -17.00 15.73
C ASP A 463 14.07 -17.99 15.07
N LEU A 464 15.30 -17.54 14.73
CA LEU A 464 16.35 -18.38 14.18
C LEU A 464 16.77 -19.49 15.16
N ARG A 465 16.96 -19.13 16.44
CA ARG A 465 17.29 -20.10 17.50
C ARG A 465 16.19 -21.12 17.72
N GLU A 466 14.94 -20.67 17.81
CA GLU A 466 13.78 -21.55 18.02
C GLU A 466 13.63 -22.59 16.89
N LYS A 467 13.94 -22.19 15.67
CA LYS A 467 13.89 -23.08 14.50
C LYS A 467 15.19 -23.79 14.18
N ASN A 468 16.26 -23.51 14.91
CA ASN A 468 17.60 -24.02 14.66
C ASN A 468 18.05 -23.78 13.20
N ILE A 469 17.87 -22.54 12.72
CA ILE A 469 18.23 -22.14 11.34
C ILE A 469 19.49 -21.30 11.38
N ASP A 470 20.48 -21.67 10.55
CA ASP A 470 21.65 -20.84 10.32
C ASP A 470 21.30 -19.57 9.54
N GLU A 471 21.86 -18.41 9.95
CA GLU A 471 21.59 -17.14 9.31
C GLU A 471 22.01 -17.11 7.82
N GLY A 472 23.10 -17.83 7.47
CA GLY A 472 23.59 -17.95 6.10
C GLY A 472 22.60 -18.58 5.11
N ALA A 473 21.66 -19.39 5.60
CA ALA A 473 20.62 -19.99 4.77
C ALA A 473 19.70 -18.94 4.10
N VAL A 474 19.72 -17.69 4.57
CA VAL A 474 18.93 -16.58 4.04
C VAL A 474 19.20 -16.31 2.55
N TYR A 475 20.41 -16.53 2.08
CA TYR A 475 20.80 -16.26 0.70
C TYR A 475 20.28 -17.30 -0.30
N ASN A 476 19.97 -18.52 0.13
CA ASN A 476 19.25 -19.50 -0.69
C ASN A 476 17.73 -19.34 -0.49
N ARG A 477 17.07 -18.64 -1.42
CA ARG A 477 15.64 -18.31 -1.30
C ARG A 477 14.71 -19.52 -1.20
N SER A 478 15.01 -20.60 -1.90
CA SER A 478 14.18 -21.81 -1.91
C SER A 478 14.31 -22.57 -0.59
N GLU A 479 15.54 -22.77 -0.13
CA GLU A 479 15.85 -23.39 1.15
C GLU A 479 15.31 -22.58 2.31
N TRP A 480 15.56 -21.25 2.32
CA TRP A 480 15.02 -20.34 3.32
C TRP A 480 13.51 -20.47 3.48
N ARG A 481 12.77 -20.46 2.35
CA ARG A 481 11.30 -20.61 2.37
C ARG A 481 10.86 -21.96 2.95
N ARG A 482 11.59 -23.04 2.71
CA ARG A 482 11.32 -24.35 3.28
C ARG A 482 11.56 -24.35 4.80
N LEU A 483 12.68 -23.81 5.26
CA LEU A 483 13.06 -23.79 6.68
C LEU A 483 12.13 -22.95 7.54
N ILE A 484 11.74 -21.75 7.07
CA ILE A 484 10.86 -20.85 7.83
C ILE A 484 9.40 -21.27 7.85
N ARG A 485 8.98 -22.18 6.98
CA ARG A 485 7.58 -22.55 6.82
C ARG A 485 7.00 -23.16 8.09
N ASN A 486 5.86 -22.60 8.51
CA ASN A 486 5.01 -23.17 9.56
C ASN A 486 3.75 -23.73 8.87
N GLY A 487 3.65 -25.05 8.74
CA GLY A 487 2.48 -25.72 8.14
C GLY A 487 1.20 -25.43 8.93
N ASP A 488 0.07 -25.38 8.23
CA ASP A 488 -1.21 -25.59 8.89
C ASP A 488 -1.38 -27.11 9.15
N PRO A 489 -2.12 -27.54 10.18
CA PRO A 489 -2.37 -28.97 10.44
C PRO A 489 -2.96 -29.67 9.21
N GLU A 490 -2.50 -30.86 8.91
CA GLU A 490 -2.99 -31.69 7.79
C GLU A 490 -4.38 -32.23 8.00
#